data_329260b04c43b3191eb032c6d911e3b4
#
_entry.id   329260b04c43b3191eb032c6d911e3b4
#
_cell.length_a   1.000
_cell.length_b   1.000
_cell.length_c   1.000
_cell.angle_alpha   90.00
_cell.angle_beta   90.00
_cell.angle_gamma   90.00
#
_symmetry.space_group_name_H-M   'P 1'
#
loop_
_entity.id
_entity.type
_entity.pdbx_description
1 polymer ?
#
loop_
_entity_poly.entity_id
_entity_poly.type
_entity_poly.pdbx_seq_one_letter_code
_entity_poly.pdbx_strand_id
1 'polypeptide(L)'
;MRVGLDLDGSLESLGNSMTDLADALEAAGGCTLVRFRTRSRAGAGDAALASRMWWSPWWRRGLGRSIDRLLPPVDVVHVAGVSTPPTRDVPEIVSVDDLRALREESRTSQRAAQLRRVIARGAVVVASSQVARDEVLANLGVARDRVVVVPPAVPNLDLTMDGDALVVNVTGAVEHFIRLAPSLIDAGARLEARVIALTSTAAAQRIRSGGIDVDLMARRDARRALGQARVVVHVSDGARFPSFAIAALAAGVPTVARSTPINRELLNGASELAESDGDIIEQVKDLWSNEPRRALARAAGWARAADFAPSSAATAYLNLYGDVVRGWGS
;
A
#
# COMPACT_ATOMS: atom_id res chain seq x y z
N MET A 1 16.58 -7.40 -19.86
CA MET A 1 16.89 -6.83 -18.54
C MET A 1 16.45 -7.82 -17.46
N ARG A 2 17.30 -8.07 -16.47
CA ARG A 2 17.01 -8.96 -15.33
C ARG A 2 16.85 -8.13 -14.06
N VAL A 3 15.72 -8.27 -13.39
CA VAL A 3 15.36 -7.47 -12.22
C VAL A 3 15.34 -8.36 -10.99
N GLY A 4 16.17 -8.07 -9.98
CA GLY A 4 16.06 -8.64 -8.65
C GLY A 4 14.93 -7.95 -7.88
N LEU A 5 13.88 -8.69 -7.53
CA LEU A 5 12.69 -8.14 -6.88
C LEU A 5 12.46 -8.75 -5.50
N ASP A 6 12.53 -7.91 -4.44
CA ASP A 6 12.22 -8.33 -3.06
C ASP A 6 10.70 -8.42 -2.87
N LEU A 7 10.20 -9.62 -2.64
CA LEU A 7 8.78 -9.88 -2.40
C LEU A 7 8.33 -9.62 -0.96
N ASP A 8 9.21 -9.17 -0.09
CA ASP A 8 8.88 -8.82 1.31
C ASP A 8 8.34 -7.39 1.47
N GLY A 9 7.53 -6.91 0.52
CA GLY A 9 6.83 -5.64 0.60
C GLY A 9 5.93 -5.51 1.83
N SER A 10 5.35 -4.35 2.04
CA SER A 10 4.36 -4.15 3.09
C SER A 10 3.15 -5.04 2.81
N LEU A 11 2.79 -5.91 3.78
CA LEU A 11 1.55 -6.66 3.74
C LEU A 11 0.38 -5.68 3.92
N GLU A 12 -0.21 -5.28 2.82
CA GLU A 12 -1.45 -4.51 2.79
C GLU A 12 -2.66 -5.44 2.87
N SER A 13 -3.83 -4.86 3.10
CA SER A 13 -5.07 -5.63 3.32
C SER A 13 -5.53 -6.49 2.13
N LEU A 14 -4.99 -6.31 0.93
CA LEU A 14 -5.37 -7.04 -0.27
C LEU A 14 -4.29 -7.90 -0.89
N GLY A 15 -3.12 -7.96 -0.27
CA GLY A 15 -1.98 -8.69 -0.79
C GLY A 15 -0.67 -7.98 -0.49
N ASN A 16 0.37 -8.40 -1.16
CA ASN A 16 1.69 -7.80 -1.09
C ASN A 16 1.92 -7.03 -2.39
N SER A 17 1.99 -5.70 -2.33
CA SER A 17 2.19 -4.84 -3.50
C SER A 17 3.36 -5.25 -4.39
N MET A 18 4.41 -5.86 -3.81
CA MET A 18 5.56 -6.37 -4.56
C MET A 18 5.26 -7.70 -5.26
N THR A 19 4.38 -8.53 -4.71
CA THR A 19 3.90 -9.74 -5.37
C THR A 19 2.98 -9.38 -6.53
N ASP A 20 2.04 -8.46 -6.31
CA ASP A 20 1.13 -7.97 -7.35
C ASP A 20 1.92 -7.30 -8.49
N LEU A 21 2.99 -6.56 -8.16
CA LEU A 21 3.91 -6.00 -9.14
C LEU A 21 4.68 -7.09 -9.91
N ALA A 22 5.15 -8.13 -9.21
CA ALA A 22 5.85 -9.24 -9.87
C ALA A 22 4.96 -9.92 -10.91
N ASP A 23 3.72 -10.23 -10.54
CA ASP A 23 2.75 -10.86 -11.42
C ASP A 23 2.40 -9.94 -12.62
N ALA A 24 2.26 -8.64 -12.38
CA ALA A 24 2.02 -7.65 -13.42
C ALA A 24 3.20 -7.52 -14.40
N LEU A 25 4.45 -7.53 -13.91
CA LEU A 25 5.66 -7.48 -14.74
C LEU A 25 5.84 -8.75 -15.57
N GLU A 26 5.53 -9.92 -15.01
CA GLU A 26 5.57 -11.18 -15.77
C GLU A 26 4.51 -11.23 -16.87
N ALA A 27 3.30 -10.77 -16.57
CA ALA A 27 2.22 -10.67 -17.55
C ALA A 27 2.54 -9.68 -18.67
N ALA A 28 3.20 -8.56 -18.36
CA ALA A 28 3.61 -7.56 -19.34
C ALA A 28 4.80 -8.01 -20.19
N GLY A 29 5.67 -8.89 -19.66
CA GLY A 29 6.93 -9.22 -20.31
C GLY A 29 7.94 -8.06 -20.25
N GLY A 30 9.00 -8.13 -21.05
CA GLY A 30 10.02 -7.06 -21.13
C GLY A 30 11.14 -7.15 -20.11
N CYS A 31 11.00 -7.94 -19.05
CA CYS A 31 12.08 -8.26 -18.12
C CYS A 31 12.01 -9.71 -17.62
N THR A 32 13.13 -10.20 -17.10
CA THR A 32 13.19 -11.48 -16.38
C THR A 32 13.27 -11.18 -14.90
N LEU A 33 12.39 -11.72 -14.09
CA LEU A 33 12.41 -11.52 -12.65
C LEU A 33 13.29 -12.57 -11.94
N VAL A 34 14.12 -12.09 -11.01
CA VAL A 34 14.78 -12.88 -9.99
C VAL A 34 14.10 -12.55 -8.66
N ARG A 35 13.11 -13.34 -8.31
CA ARG A 35 12.31 -13.14 -7.08
C ARG A 35 13.12 -13.56 -5.87
N PHE A 36 13.12 -12.77 -4.81
CA PHE A 36 13.76 -13.12 -3.54
C PHE A 36 13.00 -12.51 -2.35
N ARG A 37 13.38 -12.92 -1.13
CA ARG A 37 12.81 -12.40 0.11
C ARG A 37 13.92 -12.14 1.13
N THR A 38 13.84 -11.00 1.78
CA THR A 38 14.83 -10.59 2.80
C THR A 38 14.38 -10.89 4.23
N ARG A 39 13.08 -11.01 4.50
CA ARG A 39 12.50 -11.18 5.85
C ARG A 39 11.70 -12.46 6.04
N SER A 40 10.95 -12.90 5.04
CA SER A 40 10.14 -14.11 5.08
C SER A 40 10.88 -15.33 4.49
N ARG A 41 10.33 -16.54 4.63
CA ARG A 41 10.89 -17.73 3.96
C ARG A 41 10.69 -17.62 2.46
N ALA A 42 11.66 -18.11 1.69
CA ALA A 42 11.54 -18.23 0.25
C ALA A 42 10.31 -19.08 -0.11
N GLY A 43 9.52 -18.60 -1.06
CA GLY A 43 8.43 -19.33 -1.66
C GLY A 43 8.90 -20.21 -2.83
N ALA A 44 7.99 -20.95 -3.44
CA ALA A 44 8.27 -21.68 -4.67
C ALA A 44 8.70 -20.71 -5.78
N GLY A 45 9.83 -20.97 -6.41
CA GLY A 45 10.41 -20.11 -7.47
C GLY A 45 11.23 -18.92 -6.98
N ASP A 46 11.28 -18.64 -5.67
CA ASP A 46 12.13 -17.58 -5.14
C ASP A 46 13.61 -18.03 -5.10
N ALA A 47 14.53 -17.12 -5.35
CA ALA A 47 15.94 -17.37 -5.15
C ALA A 47 16.24 -17.60 -3.66
N ALA A 48 16.80 -18.77 -3.34
CA ALA A 48 17.18 -19.11 -1.98
C ALA A 48 18.39 -18.29 -1.53
N LEU A 49 18.20 -17.39 -0.58
CA LEU A 49 19.28 -16.68 0.08
C LEU A 49 19.82 -17.56 1.22
N ALA A 50 20.83 -18.36 0.96
CA ALA A 50 21.34 -19.42 1.83
C ALA A 50 21.81 -18.99 3.24
N SER A 51 21.88 -17.69 3.54
CA SER A 51 22.41 -17.18 4.81
C SER A 51 21.61 -16.02 5.40
N ARG A 52 20.33 -15.89 5.06
CA ARG A 52 19.45 -14.77 5.40
C ARG A 52 19.44 -14.40 6.89
N MET A 53 19.42 -15.40 7.78
CA MET A 53 19.28 -15.19 9.23
C MET A 53 20.52 -14.57 9.86
N TRP A 54 21.71 -14.82 9.30
CA TRP A 54 22.98 -14.32 9.82
C TRP A 54 23.29 -12.87 9.40
N TRP A 55 22.77 -12.42 8.24
CA TRP A 55 23.10 -11.11 7.67
C TRP A 55 22.13 -10.00 8.04
N SER A 56 20.90 -10.31 8.47
CA SER A 56 19.86 -9.33 8.77
C SER A 56 20.31 -8.23 9.76
N PRO A 57 21.03 -8.50 10.86
CA PRO A 57 21.54 -7.46 11.75
C PRO A 57 22.61 -6.56 11.11
N TRP A 58 23.42 -7.14 10.22
CA TRP A 58 24.49 -6.43 9.50
C TRP A 58 23.92 -5.53 8.40
N TRP A 59 22.94 -6.02 7.65
CA TRP A 59 22.25 -5.24 6.63
C TRP A 59 21.55 -4.00 7.22
N ARG A 60 20.93 -4.13 8.41
CA ARG A 60 20.36 -2.98 9.12
C ARG A 60 21.39 -1.88 9.43
N ARG A 61 22.67 -2.25 9.53
CA ARG A 61 23.79 -1.31 9.73
C ARG A 61 24.45 -0.90 8.42
N GLY A 62 23.95 -1.35 7.28
CA GLY A 62 24.54 -1.10 5.96
C GLY A 62 25.84 -1.89 5.74
N LEU A 63 26.06 -2.97 6.50
CA LEU A 63 27.24 -3.82 6.44
C LEU A 63 26.86 -5.21 5.94
N GLY A 64 27.87 -6.00 5.52
CA GLY A 64 27.69 -7.38 5.08
C GLY A 64 27.81 -7.56 3.57
N ARG A 65 27.51 -8.78 3.10
CA ARG A 65 27.53 -9.08 1.67
C ARG A 65 26.41 -8.34 0.94
N SER A 66 26.74 -7.78 -0.20
CA SER A 66 25.76 -7.15 -1.08
C SER A 66 24.81 -8.19 -1.67
N ILE A 67 23.55 -7.80 -1.85
CA ILE A 67 22.48 -8.70 -2.30
C ILE A 67 22.68 -9.14 -3.74
N ASP A 68 23.17 -8.25 -4.60
CA ASP A 68 23.48 -8.50 -6.01
C ASP A 68 24.53 -9.60 -6.21
N ARG A 69 25.41 -9.83 -5.21
CA ARG A 69 26.37 -10.94 -5.19
C ARG A 69 25.83 -12.24 -4.60
N LEU A 70 24.68 -12.20 -3.99
CA LEU A 70 23.98 -13.37 -3.42
C LEU A 70 22.89 -13.90 -4.36
N LEU A 71 22.43 -13.07 -5.28
CA LEU A 71 21.44 -13.42 -6.31
C LEU A 71 22.13 -13.97 -7.57
N PRO A 72 21.38 -14.70 -8.43
CA PRO A 72 21.78 -14.85 -9.83
C PRO A 72 22.02 -13.48 -10.46
N PRO A 73 22.82 -13.37 -11.55
CA PRO A 73 23.11 -12.08 -12.17
C PRO A 73 21.84 -11.27 -12.46
N VAL A 74 21.82 -10.02 -12.01
CA VAL A 74 20.73 -9.05 -12.20
C VAL A 74 21.31 -7.71 -12.69
N ASP A 75 20.49 -6.92 -13.39
CA ASP A 75 20.87 -5.59 -13.89
C ASP A 75 20.45 -4.47 -12.92
N VAL A 76 19.44 -4.73 -12.10
CA VAL A 76 18.91 -3.80 -11.09
C VAL A 76 18.28 -4.60 -9.94
N VAL A 77 18.32 -4.04 -8.72
CA VAL A 77 17.64 -4.60 -7.55
C VAL A 77 16.57 -3.63 -7.09
N HIS A 78 15.33 -4.13 -6.94
CA HIS A 78 14.21 -3.38 -6.39
C HIS A 78 13.75 -3.99 -5.07
N VAL A 79 13.75 -3.18 -4.02
CA VAL A 79 13.34 -3.57 -2.67
C VAL A 79 12.20 -2.70 -2.18
N ALA A 80 11.30 -3.28 -1.37
CA ALA A 80 10.24 -2.54 -0.72
C ALA A 80 10.54 -2.33 0.76
N GLY A 81 10.43 -1.09 1.19
CA GLY A 81 10.54 -0.72 2.60
C GLY A 81 11.96 -0.68 3.11
N VAL A 82 12.16 -1.08 4.34
CA VAL A 82 13.23 -0.57 5.22
C VAL A 82 14.35 -1.57 5.49
N SER A 83 14.21 -2.82 5.07
CA SER A 83 15.27 -3.83 5.22
C SER A 83 15.99 -4.01 3.90
N THR A 84 16.73 -2.98 3.51
CA THR A 84 17.46 -2.99 2.25
C THR A 84 18.85 -3.58 2.47
N PRO A 85 19.14 -4.77 1.94
CA PRO A 85 20.50 -5.24 1.85
C PRO A 85 21.28 -4.30 0.92
N PRO A 86 22.58 -4.05 1.17
CA PRO A 86 23.34 -3.20 0.29
C PRO A 86 23.48 -3.83 -1.10
N THR A 87 23.43 -3.05 -2.16
CA THR A 87 23.91 -3.38 -3.50
C THR A 87 25.31 -2.80 -3.70
N ARG A 88 26.06 -3.31 -4.64
CA ARG A 88 27.43 -2.86 -4.93
C ARG A 88 27.69 -2.64 -6.40
N ASP A 89 27.33 -3.60 -7.21
CA ASP A 89 27.71 -3.68 -8.62
C ASP A 89 26.53 -3.34 -9.56
N VAL A 90 25.33 -3.15 -8.99
CA VAL A 90 24.09 -2.81 -9.72
C VAL A 90 23.32 -1.70 -9.00
N PRO A 91 22.51 -0.92 -9.73
CA PRO A 91 21.65 0.11 -9.13
C PRO A 91 20.58 -0.49 -8.21
N GLU A 92 20.18 0.31 -7.23
CA GLU A 92 19.14 -0.03 -6.26
C GLU A 92 17.95 0.91 -6.38
N ILE A 93 16.75 0.33 -6.35
CA ILE A 93 15.48 1.04 -6.29
C ILE A 93 14.80 0.67 -4.97
N VAL A 94 14.25 1.66 -4.28
CA VAL A 94 13.58 1.48 -2.99
C VAL A 94 12.18 2.06 -3.04
N SER A 95 11.14 1.23 -2.93
CA SER A 95 9.77 1.71 -2.75
C SER A 95 9.48 2.11 -1.30
N VAL A 96 8.85 3.28 -1.12
CA VAL A 96 8.43 3.82 0.17
C VAL A 96 6.90 3.93 0.20
N ASP A 97 6.24 2.94 0.82
CA ASP A 97 4.78 2.85 0.90
C ASP A 97 4.21 3.30 2.25
N ASP A 98 5.04 3.39 3.29
CA ASP A 98 4.65 3.75 4.65
C ASP A 98 5.45 4.95 5.16
N LEU A 99 4.78 6.09 5.23
CA LEU A 99 5.38 7.37 5.63
C LEU A 99 5.44 7.56 7.15
N ARG A 100 4.86 6.66 7.95
CA ARG A 100 4.86 6.81 9.41
C ARG A 100 6.28 6.91 9.98
N ALA A 101 7.20 6.14 9.41
CA ALA A 101 8.61 6.21 9.82
C ALA A 101 9.27 7.58 9.57
N LEU A 102 8.70 8.40 8.67
CA LEU A 102 9.16 9.75 8.36
C LEU A 102 8.47 10.80 9.22
N ARG A 103 7.22 10.53 9.66
CA ARG A 103 6.38 11.43 10.46
C ARG A 103 6.65 11.34 11.95
N GLU A 104 7.08 10.17 12.46
CA GLU A 104 7.45 10.01 13.86
C GLU A 104 8.57 10.99 14.19
N GLU A 105 8.42 11.77 15.27
CA GLU A 105 9.34 12.82 15.71
C GLU A 105 10.76 12.33 15.99
N SER A 106 10.96 11.02 16.04
CA SER A 106 12.28 10.44 16.18
C SER A 106 13.00 10.43 14.82
N ARG A 107 13.71 11.52 14.52
CA ARG A 107 14.81 11.54 13.54
C ARG A 107 15.81 10.37 13.74
N THR A 108 15.66 9.66 14.82
CA THR A 108 16.40 8.47 15.28
C THR A 108 15.72 7.15 14.90
N SER A 109 14.55 7.15 14.19
CA SER A 109 13.95 5.88 13.78
C SER A 109 14.96 5.11 12.92
N GLN A 110 15.23 3.88 13.30
CA GLN A 110 16.17 3.01 12.55
C GLN A 110 15.78 2.94 11.06
N ARG A 111 14.52 3.10 10.78
CA ARG A 111 13.97 3.08 9.42
C ARG A 111 14.39 4.30 8.60
N ALA A 112 14.17 5.50 9.10
CA ALA A 112 14.61 6.71 8.42
C ALA A 112 16.14 6.72 8.23
N ALA A 113 16.89 6.25 9.22
CA ALA A 113 18.35 6.12 9.12
C ALA A 113 18.79 5.11 8.04
N GLN A 114 18.07 4.00 7.88
CA GLN A 114 18.34 3.04 6.82
C GLN A 114 18.05 3.62 5.43
N LEU A 115 16.89 4.27 5.26
CA LEU A 115 16.54 4.93 4.00
C LEU A 115 17.60 5.98 3.61
N ARG A 116 18.03 6.83 4.56
CA ARG A 116 19.11 7.80 4.30
C ARG A 116 20.41 7.12 3.83
N ARG A 117 20.79 5.97 4.41
CA ARG A 117 21.98 5.23 3.98
C ARG A 117 21.87 4.67 2.57
N VAL A 118 20.68 4.16 2.23
CA VAL A 118 20.41 3.63 0.88
C VAL A 118 20.44 4.75 -0.16
N ILE A 119 19.79 5.88 0.16
CA ILE A 119 19.80 7.07 -0.68
C ILE A 119 21.24 7.61 -0.84
N ALA A 120 22.04 7.65 0.23
CA ALA A 120 23.43 8.09 0.17
C ALA A 120 24.32 7.18 -0.71
N ARG A 121 23.91 5.94 -0.96
CA ARG A 121 24.58 5.04 -1.93
C ARG A 121 24.12 5.24 -3.38
N GLY A 122 23.21 6.17 -3.63
CA GLY A 122 22.72 6.48 -4.97
C GLY A 122 21.42 5.76 -5.37
N ALA A 123 20.71 5.14 -4.45
CA ALA A 123 19.44 4.50 -4.76
C ALA A 123 18.40 5.49 -5.27
N VAL A 124 17.54 5.04 -6.18
CA VAL A 124 16.36 5.75 -6.63
C VAL A 124 15.20 5.38 -5.70
N VAL A 125 14.48 6.38 -5.22
CA VAL A 125 13.32 6.21 -4.33
C VAL A 125 12.06 6.26 -5.16
N VAL A 126 11.21 5.25 -4.99
CA VAL A 126 9.85 5.25 -5.56
C VAL A 126 8.86 5.61 -4.46
N ALA A 127 8.14 6.69 -4.67
CA ALA A 127 7.04 7.13 -3.84
C ALA A 127 5.70 6.72 -4.45
N SER A 128 4.73 6.38 -3.62
CA SER A 128 3.41 5.89 -4.07
C SER A 128 2.46 7.01 -4.55
N SER A 129 2.80 8.28 -4.31
CA SER A 129 2.01 9.47 -4.66
C SER A 129 2.86 10.73 -4.63
N GLN A 130 2.34 11.86 -5.13
CA GLN A 130 3.03 13.16 -5.01
C GLN A 130 3.15 13.59 -3.54
N VAL A 131 2.10 13.41 -2.74
CA VAL A 131 2.16 13.65 -1.29
C VAL A 131 3.29 12.83 -0.65
N ALA A 132 3.41 11.56 -1.00
CA ALA A 132 4.48 10.70 -0.50
C ALA A 132 5.87 11.19 -0.96
N ARG A 133 6.00 11.62 -2.21
CA ARG A 133 7.23 12.21 -2.76
C ARG A 133 7.65 13.44 -1.98
N ASP A 134 6.73 14.36 -1.75
CA ASP A 134 7.01 15.61 -1.04
C ASP A 134 7.46 15.34 0.41
N GLU A 135 6.84 14.37 1.09
CA GLU A 135 7.28 13.94 2.43
C GLU A 135 8.68 13.30 2.40
N VAL A 136 9.00 12.48 1.40
CA VAL A 136 10.33 11.90 1.21
C VAL A 136 11.37 13.00 1.02
N LEU A 137 11.10 13.96 0.14
CA LEU A 137 11.99 15.12 -0.13
C LEU A 137 12.22 15.94 1.13
N ALA A 138 11.15 16.27 1.87
CA ALA A 138 11.23 17.07 3.08
C ALA A 138 12.01 16.41 4.23
N ASN A 139 11.91 15.08 4.35
CA ASN A 139 12.40 14.38 5.54
C ASN A 139 13.72 13.62 5.35
N LEU A 140 14.10 13.28 4.11
CA LEU A 140 15.28 12.45 3.85
C LEU A 140 16.46 13.19 3.22
N GLY A 141 16.26 14.42 2.75
CA GLY A 141 17.34 15.19 2.11
C GLY A 141 17.82 14.58 0.79
N VAL A 142 16.93 13.88 0.08
CA VAL A 142 17.22 13.27 -1.21
C VAL A 142 17.07 14.30 -2.35
N ALA A 143 17.89 14.19 -3.38
CA ALA A 143 17.77 15.03 -4.56
C ALA A 143 16.46 14.74 -5.32
N ARG A 144 15.82 15.78 -5.86
CA ARG A 144 14.47 15.69 -6.47
C ARG A 144 14.40 14.72 -7.65
N ASP A 145 15.45 14.62 -8.43
CA ASP A 145 15.62 13.72 -9.58
C ASP A 145 15.79 12.24 -9.18
N ARG A 146 16.06 11.97 -7.90
CA ARG A 146 16.17 10.64 -7.33
C ARG A 146 14.86 10.13 -6.72
N VAL A 147 13.78 10.90 -6.75
CA VAL A 147 12.46 10.49 -6.23
C VAL A 147 11.46 10.47 -7.36
N VAL A 148 11.01 9.28 -7.73
CA VAL A 148 10.04 9.05 -8.80
C VAL A 148 8.70 8.62 -8.19
N VAL A 149 7.60 9.07 -8.77
CA VAL A 149 6.26 8.64 -8.34
C VAL A 149 5.78 7.52 -9.24
N VAL A 150 5.60 6.34 -8.65
CA VAL A 150 4.92 5.21 -9.31
C VAL A 150 3.93 4.63 -8.30
N PRO A 151 2.62 4.80 -8.53
CA PRO A 151 1.61 4.19 -7.68
C PRO A 151 1.73 2.65 -7.68
N PRO A 152 1.50 1.99 -6.53
CA PRO A 152 1.45 0.53 -6.46
C PRO A 152 0.34 -0.04 -7.36
N ALA A 153 0.58 -1.23 -7.92
CA ALA A 153 -0.45 -1.99 -8.60
C ALA A 153 -1.57 -2.37 -7.63
N VAL A 154 -2.81 -2.16 -8.03
CA VAL A 154 -3.98 -2.63 -7.28
C VAL A 154 -4.71 -3.65 -8.16
N PRO A 155 -4.78 -4.92 -7.75
CA PRO A 155 -5.41 -5.95 -8.54
C PRO A 155 -6.91 -5.66 -8.70
N ASN A 156 -7.42 -5.89 -9.90
CA ASN A 156 -8.87 -5.94 -10.12
C ASN A 156 -9.39 -7.23 -9.48
N LEU A 157 -10.37 -7.07 -8.59
CA LEU A 157 -11.01 -8.20 -7.93
C LEU A 157 -12.33 -8.47 -8.64
N ASP A 158 -12.41 -9.64 -9.27
CA ASP A 158 -13.68 -10.13 -9.81
C ASP A 158 -14.55 -10.59 -8.63
N LEU A 159 -15.48 -9.73 -8.22
CA LEU A 159 -16.36 -9.93 -7.07
C LEU A 159 -17.81 -9.75 -7.50
N THR A 160 -18.70 -10.61 -6.98
CA THR A 160 -20.15 -10.36 -7.02
C THR A 160 -20.51 -9.30 -5.99
N MET A 161 -21.26 -8.27 -6.41
CA MET A 161 -21.50 -7.04 -5.66
C MET A 161 -22.89 -7.00 -5.01
N ASP A 162 -23.28 -8.07 -4.33
CA ASP A 162 -24.59 -8.18 -3.65
C ASP A 162 -24.48 -8.02 -2.13
N GLY A 163 -23.47 -7.25 -1.68
CA GLY A 163 -23.20 -7.08 -0.26
C GLY A 163 -24.25 -6.24 0.48
N ASP A 164 -24.47 -6.59 1.74
CA ASP A 164 -25.37 -5.95 2.70
C ASP A 164 -24.64 -5.34 3.90
N ALA A 165 -23.31 -5.24 3.82
CA ALA A 165 -22.48 -4.75 4.91
C ALA A 165 -21.87 -3.37 4.66
N LEU A 166 -21.75 -2.60 5.74
CA LEU A 166 -20.89 -1.44 5.84
C LEU A 166 -19.50 -1.92 6.27
N VAL A 167 -18.56 -1.92 5.33
CA VAL A 167 -17.18 -2.37 5.63
C VAL A 167 -16.31 -1.17 5.95
N VAL A 168 -15.72 -1.16 7.14
CA VAL A 168 -14.85 -0.09 7.61
C VAL A 168 -13.40 -0.59 7.58
N ASN A 169 -12.59 -0.05 6.69
CA ASN A 169 -11.15 -0.34 6.67
C ASN A 169 -10.40 0.59 7.62
N VAL A 170 -9.82 0.02 8.67
CA VAL A 170 -9.09 0.75 9.71
C VAL A 170 -7.59 0.62 9.47
N THR A 171 -6.98 1.66 8.88
CA THR A 171 -5.55 1.66 8.55
C THR A 171 -4.82 2.78 9.29
N GLY A 172 -4.08 2.42 10.35
CA GLY A 172 -3.27 3.35 11.16
C GLY A 172 -4.06 4.23 12.12
N ALA A 173 -5.38 4.40 11.93
CA ALA A 173 -6.23 5.33 12.66
C ALA A 173 -7.18 4.62 13.66
N VAL A 174 -6.65 3.70 14.47
CA VAL A 174 -7.47 2.87 15.38
C VAL A 174 -8.22 3.71 16.41
N GLU A 175 -7.57 4.69 17.02
CA GLU A 175 -8.18 5.56 18.02
C GLU A 175 -9.30 6.44 17.41
N HIS A 176 -9.11 6.87 16.17
CA HIS A 176 -10.17 7.57 15.45
C HIS A 176 -11.36 6.64 15.19
N PHE A 177 -11.10 5.41 14.73
CA PHE A 177 -12.17 4.43 14.54
C PHE A 177 -12.94 4.16 15.85
N ILE A 178 -12.25 4.00 16.98
CA ILE A 178 -12.90 3.76 18.29
C ILE A 178 -13.87 4.89 18.63
N ARG A 179 -13.52 6.15 18.35
CA ARG A 179 -14.43 7.30 18.56
C ARG A 179 -15.59 7.34 17.57
N LEU A 180 -15.36 6.98 16.32
CA LEU A 180 -16.34 6.99 15.24
C LEU A 180 -17.31 5.79 15.30
N ALA A 181 -16.87 4.65 15.81
CA ALA A 181 -17.59 3.39 15.79
C ALA A 181 -19.00 3.44 16.39
N PRO A 182 -19.27 4.10 17.54
CA PRO A 182 -20.63 4.19 18.05
C PRO A 182 -21.61 4.82 17.06
N SER A 183 -21.19 5.87 16.35
CA SER A 183 -22.02 6.54 15.34
C SER A 183 -22.22 5.68 14.08
N LEU A 184 -21.20 4.91 13.69
CA LEU A 184 -21.31 3.96 12.57
C LEU A 184 -22.22 2.79 12.91
N ILE A 185 -22.16 2.26 14.13
CA ILE A 185 -23.03 1.17 14.61
C ILE A 185 -24.48 1.65 14.66
N ASP A 186 -24.74 2.84 15.22
CA ASP A 186 -26.09 3.43 15.26
C ASP A 186 -26.62 3.67 13.83
N ALA A 187 -25.80 4.21 12.92
CA ALA A 187 -26.19 4.37 11.53
C ALA A 187 -26.44 3.00 10.87
N GLY A 188 -25.61 2.00 11.11
CA GLY A 188 -25.79 0.64 10.63
C GLY A 188 -27.10 0.03 11.08
N ALA A 189 -27.43 0.15 12.37
CA ALA A 189 -28.69 -0.34 12.92
C ALA A 189 -29.92 0.30 12.25
N ARG A 190 -29.86 1.61 11.97
CA ARG A 190 -30.96 2.32 11.27
C ARG A 190 -31.09 1.96 9.79
N LEU A 191 -30.01 1.52 9.19
CA LEU A 191 -29.94 1.11 7.79
C LEU A 191 -30.09 -0.40 7.59
N GLU A 192 -30.33 -1.14 8.68
CA GLU A 192 -30.33 -2.61 8.71
C GLU A 192 -29.05 -3.21 8.12
N ALA A 193 -27.92 -2.52 8.33
CA ALA A 193 -26.62 -2.87 7.79
C ALA A 193 -25.74 -3.54 8.85
N ARG A 194 -25.06 -4.62 8.47
CA ARG A 194 -23.97 -5.17 9.26
C ARG A 194 -22.74 -4.25 9.17
N VAL A 195 -22.13 -3.94 10.32
CA VAL A 195 -20.88 -3.17 10.35
C VAL A 195 -19.70 -4.12 10.57
N ILE A 196 -18.80 -4.15 9.62
CA ILE A 196 -17.60 -5.00 9.64
C ILE A 196 -16.36 -4.11 9.67
N ALA A 197 -15.53 -4.22 10.72
CA ALA A 197 -14.25 -3.53 10.79
C ALA A 197 -13.10 -4.43 10.32
N LEU A 198 -12.53 -4.09 9.18
CA LEU A 198 -11.35 -4.75 8.63
C LEU A 198 -10.08 -4.18 9.26
N THR A 199 -9.31 -4.99 9.98
CA THR A 199 -8.21 -4.47 10.79
C THR A 199 -7.10 -5.49 11.05
N SER A 200 -5.97 -5.04 11.62
CA SER A 200 -4.90 -5.93 12.09
C SER A 200 -5.26 -6.57 13.43
N THR A 201 -4.59 -7.68 13.77
CA THR A 201 -4.80 -8.36 15.07
C THR A 201 -4.59 -7.44 16.28
N ALA A 202 -3.54 -6.62 16.24
CA ALA A 202 -3.26 -5.67 17.33
C ALA A 202 -4.36 -4.59 17.44
N ALA A 203 -4.83 -4.06 16.31
CA ALA A 203 -5.93 -3.08 16.29
C ALA A 203 -7.25 -3.72 16.72
N ALA A 204 -7.54 -4.96 16.34
CA ALA A 204 -8.71 -5.70 16.80
C ALA A 204 -8.75 -5.86 18.32
N GLN A 205 -7.59 -6.13 18.94
CA GLN A 205 -7.49 -6.18 20.40
C GLN A 205 -7.80 -4.82 21.04
N ARG A 206 -7.27 -3.72 20.49
CA ARG A 206 -7.54 -2.36 20.96
C ARG A 206 -9.03 -2.00 20.84
N ILE A 207 -9.66 -2.33 19.72
CA ILE A 207 -11.09 -2.07 19.48
C ILE A 207 -11.93 -2.79 20.53
N ARG A 208 -11.67 -4.08 20.79
CA ARG A 208 -12.37 -4.85 21.84
C ARG A 208 -12.14 -4.26 23.24
N SER A 209 -10.90 -3.89 23.56
CA SER A 209 -10.57 -3.25 24.84
C SER A 209 -11.25 -1.87 25.02
N GLY A 210 -11.57 -1.19 23.93
CA GLY A 210 -12.36 0.03 23.91
C GLY A 210 -13.88 -0.18 24.07
N GLY A 211 -14.33 -1.43 24.26
CA GLY A 211 -15.76 -1.75 24.45
C GLY A 211 -16.59 -1.63 23.18
N ILE A 212 -15.99 -1.62 22.00
CA ILE A 212 -16.70 -1.53 20.73
C ILE A 212 -17.13 -2.92 20.27
N ASP A 213 -18.45 -3.13 20.18
CA ASP A 213 -19.08 -4.35 19.68
C ASP A 213 -19.34 -4.21 18.17
N VAL A 214 -18.47 -4.79 17.35
CA VAL A 214 -18.53 -4.76 15.89
C VAL A 214 -17.92 -6.05 15.33
N ASP A 215 -18.40 -6.51 14.19
CA ASP A 215 -17.78 -7.64 13.49
C ASP A 215 -16.34 -7.30 13.09
N LEU A 216 -15.38 -8.06 13.61
CA LEU A 216 -13.97 -7.85 13.31
C LEU A 216 -13.48 -8.86 12.27
N MET A 217 -12.93 -8.35 11.18
CA MET A 217 -12.32 -9.16 10.13
C MET A 217 -10.83 -8.87 9.99
N ALA A 218 -10.04 -9.91 9.81
CA ALA A 218 -8.60 -9.76 9.64
C ALA A 218 -8.28 -9.20 8.23
N ARG A 219 -7.20 -8.43 8.11
CA ARG A 219 -6.76 -7.84 6.82
C ARG A 219 -6.54 -8.88 5.71
N ARG A 220 -6.09 -10.09 6.06
CA ARG A 220 -5.94 -11.18 5.09
C ARG A 220 -7.26 -11.59 4.42
N ASP A 221 -8.39 -11.27 5.04
CA ASP A 221 -9.74 -11.58 4.56
C ASP A 221 -10.38 -10.41 3.79
N ALA A 222 -9.56 -9.45 3.36
CA ALA A 222 -9.99 -8.21 2.71
C ALA A 222 -10.84 -8.45 1.46
N ARG A 223 -10.49 -9.45 0.64
CA ARG A 223 -11.30 -9.85 -0.53
C ARG A 223 -12.70 -10.29 -0.12
N ARG A 224 -12.80 -11.10 0.94
CA ARG A 224 -14.09 -11.52 1.49
C ARG A 224 -14.88 -10.35 2.06
N ALA A 225 -14.21 -9.40 2.73
CA ALA A 225 -14.85 -8.18 3.24
C ALA A 225 -15.44 -7.35 2.09
N LEU A 226 -14.70 -7.15 1.02
CA LEU A 226 -15.17 -6.41 -0.16
C LEU A 226 -16.37 -7.10 -0.83
N GLY A 227 -16.38 -8.43 -0.95
CA GLY A 227 -17.53 -9.16 -1.51
C GLY A 227 -18.80 -9.06 -0.66
N GLN A 228 -18.71 -8.61 0.60
CA GLN A 228 -19.85 -8.37 1.48
C GLN A 228 -20.23 -6.88 1.55
N ALA A 229 -19.42 -6.00 0.95
CA ALA A 229 -19.59 -4.57 1.10
C ALA A 229 -20.65 -4.00 0.16
N ARG A 230 -21.60 -3.25 0.72
CA ARG A 230 -22.48 -2.33 -0.02
C ARG A 230 -21.87 -0.93 -0.10
N VAL A 231 -21.21 -0.51 0.99
CA VAL A 231 -20.47 0.75 1.09
C VAL A 231 -19.18 0.46 1.89
N VAL A 232 -18.08 1.08 1.48
CA VAL A 232 -16.80 1.05 2.20
C VAL A 232 -16.55 2.39 2.88
N VAL A 233 -16.13 2.36 4.14
CA VAL A 233 -15.56 3.52 4.85
C VAL A 233 -14.08 3.31 5.05
N HIS A 234 -13.25 4.22 4.53
CA HIS A 234 -11.80 4.17 4.68
C HIS A 234 -11.33 5.14 5.76
N VAL A 235 -11.08 4.60 6.96
CA VAL A 235 -10.55 5.34 8.11
C VAL A 235 -9.03 5.17 8.13
N SER A 236 -8.31 6.22 7.74
CA SER A 236 -6.85 6.19 7.55
C SER A 236 -6.18 7.39 8.25
N ASP A 237 -4.94 7.20 8.71
CA ASP A 237 -4.06 8.27 9.20
C ASP A 237 -3.38 9.05 8.06
N GLY A 238 -3.63 8.66 6.81
CA GLY A 238 -3.03 9.28 5.62
C GLY A 238 -1.51 9.04 5.49
N ALA A 239 -0.97 8.03 6.18
CA ALA A 239 0.45 7.71 6.11
C ALA A 239 0.78 6.61 5.09
N ARG A 240 -0.24 6.03 4.45
CA ARG A 240 -0.10 4.92 3.51
C ARG A 240 -0.95 5.13 2.26
N PHE A 241 -0.51 4.50 1.18
CA PHE A 241 -1.29 4.37 -0.03
C PHE A 241 -2.62 3.64 0.27
N PRO A 242 -3.78 4.15 -0.19
CA PRO A 242 -5.09 3.63 0.17
C PRO A 242 -5.52 2.43 -0.70
N SER A 243 -4.70 1.38 -0.78
CA SER A 243 -4.89 0.23 -1.67
C SER A 243 -6.25 -0.44 -1.50
N PHE A 244 -6.76 -0.57 -0.26
CA PHE A 244 -8.08 -1.16 -0.03
C PHE A 244 -9.22 -0.28 -0.57
N ALA A 245 -9.14 1.05 -0.41
CA ALA A 245 -10.14 1.96 -0.95
C ALA A 245 -10.14 1.91 -2.49
N ILE A 246 -8.95 1.91 -3.11
CA ILE A 246 -8.83 1.81 -4.57
C ILE A 246 -9.35 0.46 -5.08
N ALA A 247 -9.08 -0.63 -4.37
CA ALA A 247 -9.63 -1.93 -4.74
C ALA A 247 -11.17 -2.00 -4.55
N ALA A 248 -11.72 -1.30 -3.56
CA ALA A 248 -13.16 -1.14 -3.44
C ALA A 248 -13.73 -0.39 -4.65
N LEU A 249 -13.07 0.69 -5.09
CA LEU A 249 -13.46 1.41 -6.32
C LEU A 249 -13.37 0.49 -7.56
N ALA A 250 -12.29 -0.28 -7.71
CA ALA A 250 -12.11 -1.24 -8.80
C ALA A 250 -13.21 -2.32 -8.80
N ALA A 251 -13.61 -2.77 -7.61
CA ALA A 251 -14.73 -3.70 -7.44
C ALA A 251 -16.11 -3.03 -7.60
N GLY A 252 -16.19 -1.72 -7.84
CA GLY A 252 -17.47 -1.00 -7.98
C GLY A 252 -18.19 -0.77 -6.64
N VAL A 253 -17.48 -0.80 -5.50
CA VAL A 253 -18.04 -0.47 -4.21
C VAL A 253 -17.89 1.02 -3.92
N PRO A 254 -18.99 1.77 -3.75
CA PRO A 254 -18.95 3.16 -3.33
C PRO A 254 -18.17 3.31 -2.02
N THR A 255 -17.30 4.31 -1.98
CA THR A 255 -16.37 4.49 -0.87
C THR A 255 -16.50 5.89 -0.28
N VAL A 256 -16.57 5.96 1.05
CA VAL A 256 -16.40 7.19 1.84
C VAL A 256 -15.00 7.15 2.45
N ALA A 257 -14.21 8.18 2.26
CA ALA A 257 -12.87 8.25 2.81
C ALA A 257 -12.66 9.55 3.59
N ARG A 258 -11.89 9.49 4.69
CA ARG A 258 -11.48 10.70 5.37
C ARG A 258 -10.63 11.57 4.44
N SER A 259 -10.88 12.88 4.43
CA SER A 259 -10.14 13.86 3.64
C SER A 259 -8.74 14.07 4.23
N THR A 260 -7.79 13.22 3.85
CA THR A 260 -6.37 13.39 4.11
C THR A 260 -5.66 13.86 2.83
N PRO A 261 -4.47 14.47 2.89
CA PRO A 261 -3.75 14.88 1.68
C PRO A 261 -3.63 13.77 0.65
N ILE A 262 -3.26 12.55 1.06
CA ILE A 262 -3.11 11.41 0.16
C ILE A 262 -4.46 10.92 -0.41
N ASN A 263 -5.51 10.93 0.39
CA ASN A 263 -6.85 10.55 -0.10
C ASN A 263 -7.40 11.61 -1.07
N ARG A 264 -7.16 12.90 -0.83
CA ARG A 264 -7.49 13.96 -1.79
C ARG A 264 -6.76 13.78 -3.12
N GLU A 265 -5.49 13.41 -3.10
CA GLU A 265 -4.72 13.16 -4.33
C GLU A 265 -5.25 11.94 -5.07
N LEU A 266 -5.48 10.82 -4.36
CA LEU A 266 -5.68 9.52 -4.99
C LEU A 266 -7.15 9.13 -5.17
N LEU A 267 -8.07 9.67 -4.38
CA LEU A 267 -9.48 9.26 -4.35
C LEU A 267 -10.46 10.39 -4.75
N ASN A 268 -9.96 11.62 -4.99
CA ASN A 268 -10.82 12.74 -5.34
C ASN A 268 -11.65 12.47 -6.61
N GLY A 269 -12.94 12.80 -6.55
CA GLY A 269 -13.89 12.58 -7.64
C GLY A 269 -14.36 11.12 -7.80
N ALA A 270 -13.79 10.19 -7.05
CA ALA A 270 -14.15 8.76 -7.10
C ALA A 270 -14.67 8.22 -5.75
N SER A 271 -14.28 8.86 -4.65
CA SER A 271 -14.82 8.60 -3.30
C SER A 271 -15.44 9.86 -2.74
N GLU A 272 -16.40 9.72 -1.87
CA GLU A 272 -16.86 10.81 -1.03
C GLU A 272 -15.78 11.13 0.00
N LEU A 273 -15.26 12.35 -0.01
CA LEU A 273 -14.23 12.81 0.92
C LEU A 273 -14.88 13.56 2.08
N ALA A 274 -14.76 13.02 3.29
CA ALA A 274 -15.34 13.54 4.51
C ALA A 274 -14.32 14.34 5.33
N GLU A 275 -14.64 15.57 5.71
CA GLU A 275 -13.79 16.42 6.54
C GLU A 275 -14.04 16.15 8.04
N SER A 276 -15.25 15.71 8.41
CA SER A 276 -15.65 15.41 9.76
C SER A 276 -16.25 14.00 9.91
N ASP A 277 -16.36 13.53 11.15
CA ASP A 277 -17.04 12.28 11.48
C ASP A 277 -18.55 12.36 11.14
N GLY A 278 -19.17 13.54 11.25
CA GLY A 278 -20.54 13.80 10.81
C GLY A 278 -20.72 13.59 9.31
N ASP A 279 -19.80 14.12 8.51
CA ASP A 279 -19.82 13.96 7.04
C ASP A 279 -19.71 12.49 6.65
N ILE A 280 -18.88 11.70 7.36
CA ILE A 280 -18.77 10.24 7.10
C ILE A 280 -20.16 9.60 7.26
N ILE A 281 -20.85 9.90 8.36
CA ILE A 281 -22.16 9.31 8.65
C ILE A 281 -23.22 9.74 7.61
N GLU A 282 -23.25 11.01 7.24
CA GLU A 282 -24.20 11.52 6.24
C GLU A 282 -23.95 10.90 4.86
N GLN A 283 -22.72 10.86 4.42
CA GLN A 283 -22.34 10.26 3.13
C GLN A 283 -22.61 8.74 3.08
N VAL A 284 -22.36 8.03 4.20
CA VAL A 284 -22.73 6.61 4.31
C VAL A 284 -24.24 6.42 4.16
N LYS A 285 -25.07 7.20 4.87
CA LYS A 285 -26.53 7.11 4.79
C LYS A 285 -27.03 7.39 3.37
N ASP A 286 -26.49 8.42 2.74
CA ASP A 286 -26.89 8.79 1.39
C ASP A 286 -26.48 7.70 0.38
N LEU A 287 -25.25 7.25 0.37
CA LEU A 287 -24.81 6.15 -0.50
C LEU A 287 -25.56 4.84 -0.22
N TRP A 288 -25.96 4.58 1.02
CA TRP A 288 -26.71 3.37 1.36
C TRP A 288 -28.12 3.37 0.78
N SER A 289 -28.81 4.50 0.86
CA SER A 289 -30.25 4.61 0.53
C SER A 289 -30.51 5.08 -0.90
N ASN A 290 -29.54 5.73 -1.56
CA ASN A 290 -29.72 6.39 -2.86
C ASN A 290 -29.03 5.60 -3.98
N GLU A 291 -29.79 4.73 -4.67
CA GLU A 291 -29.24 3.92 -5.78
C GLU A 291 -28.69 4.75 -6.94
N PRO A 292 -29.33 5.82 -7.43
CA PRO A 292 -28.76 6.68 -8.46
C PRO A 292 -27.39 7.23 -8.07
N ARG A 293 -27.21 7.65 -6.80
CA ARG A 293 -25.93 8.15 -6.32
C ARG A 293 -24.86 7.04 -6.26
N ARG A 294 -25.25 5.84 -5.81
CA ARG A 294 -24.35 4.68 -5.85
C ARG A 294 -23.89 4.35 -7.28
N ALA A 295 -24.80 4.40 -8.25
CA ALA A 295 -24.47 4.14 -9.64
C ALA A 295 -23.45 5.15 -10.19
N LEU A 296 -23.59 6.42 -9.86
CA LEU A 296 -22.62 7.47 -10.21
C LEU A 296 -21.27 7.25 -9.53
N ALA A 297 -21.27 6.99 -8.22
CA ALA A 297 -20.04 6.71 -7.45
C ALA A 297 -19.31 5.47 -7.99
N ARG A 298 -20.05 4.44 -8.40
CA ARG A 298 -19.50 3.23 -9.01
C ARG A 298 -18.80 3.54 -10.35
N ALA A 299 -19.44 4.29 -11.20
CA ALA A 299 -18.87 4.68 -12.50
C ALA A 299 -17.58 5.51 -12.34
N ALA A 300 -17.61 6.50 -11.43
CA ALA A 300 -16.44 7.31 -11.10
C ALA A 300 -15.32 6.47 -10.47
N GLY A 301 -15.68 5.54 -9.59
CA GLY A 301 -14.77 4.59 -8.96
C GLY A 301 -14.02 3.73 -9.99
N TRP A 302 -14.71 3.12 -10.94
CA TRP A 302 -14.10 2.33 -12.00
C TRP A 302 -13.14 3.16 -12.86
N ALA A 303 -13.56 4.36 -13.25
CA ALA A 303 -12.71 5.26 -14.03
C ALA A 303 -11.39 5.57 -13.29
N ARG A 304 -11.47 5.89 -12.00
CA ARG A 304 -10.29 6.20 -11.19
C ARG A 304 -9.41 4.97 -10.93
N ALA A 305 -10.01 3.82 -10.64
CA ALA A 305 -9.27 2.59 -10.35
C ALA A 305 -8.41 2.12 -11.53
N ALA A 306 -8.80 2.43 -12.76
CA ALA A 306 -8.03 2.11 -13.97
C ALA A 306 -6.62 2.74 -13.97
N ASP A 307 -6.43 3.90 -13.31
CA ASP A 307 -5.12 4.54 -13.18
C ASP A 307 -4.13 3.68 -12.36
N PHE A 308 -4.64 2.80 -11.53
CA PHE A 308 -3.87 1.92 -10.63
C PHE A 308 -3.85 0.47 -11.10
N ALA A 309 -4.25 0.22 -12.35
CA ALA A 309 -4.24 -1.13 -12.91
C ALA A 309 -2.84 -1.75 -12.91
N PRO A 310 -2.71 -3.07 -12.70
CA PRO A 310 -1.42 -3.76 -12.71
C PRO A 310 -0.60 -3.51 -13.98
N SER A 311 -1.24 -3.42 -15.13
CA SER A 311 -0.59 -3.12 -16.41
C SER A 311 0.03 -1.71 -16.47
N SER A 312 -0.64 -0.71 -15.89
CA SER A 312 -0.13 0.66 -15.80
C SER A 312 1.11 0.72 -14.91
N ALA A 313 1.06 0.08 -13.74
CA ALA A 313 2.19 -0.03 -12.83
C ALA A 313 3.37 -0.77 -13.47
N ALA A 314 3.13 -1.91 -14.13
CA ALA A 314 4.16 -2.68 -14.82
C ALA A 314 4.87 -1.84 -15.88
N THR A 315 4.13 -1.12 -16.72
CA THR A 315 4.69 -0.23 -17.75
C THR A 315 5.56 0.86 -17.12
N ALA A 316 5.09 1.52 -16.06
CA ALA A 316 5.85 2.56 -15.37
C ALA A 316 7.15 2.02 -14.76
N TYR A 317 7.09 0.84 -14.12
CA TYR A 317 8.28 0.21 -13.55
C TYR A 317 9.27 -0.28 -14.59
N LEU A 318 8.82 -0.85 -15.72
CA LEU A 318 9.71 -1.27 -16.82
C LEU A 318 10.49 -0.07 -17.38
N ASN A 319 9.83 1.07 -17.57
CA ASN A 319 10.48 2.30 -17.98
C ASN A 319 11.51 2.77 -16.94
N LEU A 320 11.10 2.82 -15.67
CA LEU A 320 11.98 3.21 -14.57
C LEU A 320 13.23 2.32 -14.48
N TYR A 321 13.06 1.00 -14.56
CA TYR A 321 14.20 0.08 -14.54
C TYR A 321 15.16 0.32 -15.71
N GLY A 322 14.62 0.54 -16.92
CA GLY A 322 15.41 0.87 -18.10
C GLY A 322 16.20 2.17 -17.94
N ASP A 323 15.58 3.22 -17.39
CA ASP A 323 16.23 4.50 -17.15
C ASP A 323 17.34 4.40 -16.09
N VAL A 324 17.05 3.70 -15.00
CA VAL A 324 18.00 3.51 -13.90
C VAL A 324 19.22 2.70 -14.36
N VAL A 325 19.02 1.65 -15.13
CA VAL A 325 20.13 0.83 -15.68
C VAL A 325 20.97 1.63 -16.67
N ARG A 326 20.34 2.42 -17.56
CA ARG A 326 21.08 3.28 -18.52
C ARG A 326 21.88 4.39 -17.83
N GLY A 327 21.34 4.98 -16.75
CA GLY A 327 22.00 6.02 -15.99
C GLY A 327 23.04 5.53 -14.97
N TRP A 328 23.20 4.22 -14.82
CA TRP A 328 24.15 3.66 -13.87
C TRP A 328 25.55 3.59 -14.48
N GLY A 329 26.50 4.31 -13.89
CA GLY A 329 27.90 4.34 -14.35
C GLY A 329 28.24 5.42 -15.37
N SER A 330 27.27 6.33 -15.67
CA SER A 330 27.52 7.55 -16.47
C SER A 330 27.93 8.76 -15.51
#